data_5bcc7fbc17f661289153066808b13e55
#
_entry.id   5bcc7fbc17f661289153066808b13e55
#
_cell.length_a   1.000
_cell.length_b   1.000
_cell.length_c   1.000
_cell.angle_alpha   90.00
_cell.angle_beta   90.00
_cell.angle_gamma   90.00
#
_symmetry.space_group_name_H-M   'P 1'
#
loop_
_entity.id
_entity.type
_entity.pdbx_description
1 polymer ?
#
loop_
_entity_poly.entity_id
_entity_poly.type
_entity_poly.pdbx_seq_one_letter_code
_entity_poly.pdbx_strand_id
1 'polypeptide(L)'
;MYKRQISFGLPKREMINTAFFTLALEAGLSAGIMNPLSDAMMNAYYSYNALAGLDDNCQDYIASVTETAAATPAGTTVDLKTAIIKGMRKEAGQCAAGLLEEQDSLQIINEHIIPALDVVGDGFEKNKVFLPQLLMSADAAKSAFDVIKEKLRTTGQQKKSPHKIVLATVHGDIHDIGKNIVKVLLENYGFDVLDLGKDVPEETVLQAVQDNNATLVGLSALMTTTVPAMERTIELVHKNTNAKVIVGGAVLTRSYAEMIHADHYAKDAMETVRLAKAHFGIE
;
A
#
# COMPACT_ATOMS: atom_id res chain seq x y z
N MET A 1 -5.60 -12.65 -44.42
CA MET A 1 -4.39 -13.35 -43.99
C MET A 1 -4.76 -14.33 -42.87
N TYR A 2 -4.51 -15.63 -43.03
CA TYR A 2 -4.88 -16.61 -42.00
C TYR A 2 -3.85 -16.53 -40.84
N LYS A 3 -4.27 -15.92 -39.72
CA LYS A 3 -3.40 -15.68 -38.55
C LYS A 3 -2.80 -16.97 -37.94
N ARG A 4 -3.43 -18.14 -38.19
CA ARG A 4 -2.88 -19.46 -37.76
C ARG A 4 -1.61 -19.88 -38.48
N GLN A 5 -1.23 -19.22 -39.55
CA GLN A 5 -0.07 -19.60 -40.39
C GLN A 5 1.20 -18.84 -40.03
N ILE A 6 1.12 -17.82 -39.15
CA ILE A 6 2.27 -16.95 -38.85
C ILE A 6 3.49 -17.73 -38.28
N SER A 7 3.23 -18.84 -37.61
CA SER A 7 4.25 -19.74 -37.03
C SER A 7 4.31 -21.10 -37.70
N PHE A 8 3.63 -21.28 -38.86
CA PHE A 8 3.57 -22.57 -39.52
C PHE A 8 4.99 -23.07 -39.90
N GLY A 9 5.29 -24.32 -39.55
CA GLY A 9 6.60 -24.91 -39.78
C GLY A 9 7.71 -24.47 -38.82
N LEU A 10 7.47 -23.55 -37.90
CA LEU A 10 8.46 -23.09 -36.92
C LEU A 10 8.41 -23.93 -35.66
N PRO A 11 9.57 -24.19 -34.99
CA PRO A 11 9.59 -24.81 -33.67
C PRO A 11 9.04 -23.84 -32.60
N LYS A 12 8.55 -24.39 -31.49
CA LYS A 12 8.04 -23.61 -30.35
C LYS A 12 7.02 -22.55 -30.78
N ARG A 13 6.05 -22.92 -31.60
CA ARG A 13 5.04 -22.04 -32.21
C ARG A 13 4.29 -21.16 -31.20
N GLU A 14 4.13 -21.65 -29.97
CA GLU A 14 3.43 -20.91 -28.92
C GLU A 14 4.12 -19.59 -28.61
N MET A 15 5.44 -19.56 -28.54
CA MET A 15 6.20 -18.31 -28.28
C MET A 15 5.90 -17.24 -29.35
N ILE A 16 5.88 -17.63 -30.63
CA ILE A 16 5.62 -16.71 -31.73
C ILE A 16 4.15 -16.28 -31.73
N ASN A 17 3.23 -17.23 -31.48
CA ASN A 17 1.80 -16.94 -31.44
C ASN A 17 1.47 -15.97 -30.29
N THR A 18 2.06 -16.15 -29.12
CA THR A 18 1.90 -15.28 -27.95
C THR A 18 2.42 -13.88 -28.22
N ALA A 19 3.65 -13.75 -28.73
CA ALA A 19 4.21 -12.45 -29.11
C ALA A 19 3.35 -11.75 -30.18
N PHE A 20 2.95 -12.48 -31.21
CA PHE A 20 2.04 -11.95 -32.24
C PHE A 20 0.70 -11.49 -31.67
N PHE A 21 0.14 -12.24 -30.72
CA PHE A 21 -1.12 -11.90 -30.08
C PHE A 21 -1.01 -10.59 -29.29
N THR A 22 0.06 -10.42 -28.52
CA THR A 22 0.33 -9.17 -27.79
C THR A 22 0.46 -7.98 -28.73
N LEU A 23 1.23 -8.13 -29.82
CA LEU A 23 1.37 -7.07 -30.83
C LEU A 23 0.04 -6.77 -31.54
N ALA A 24 -0.82 -7.76 -31.72
CA ALA A 24 -2.12 -7.57 -32.33
C ALA A 24 -3.10 -6.83 -31.39
N LEU A 25 -3.03 -7.10 -30.10
CA LEU A 25 -3.81 -6.37 -29.08
C LEU A 25 -3.39 -4.90 -29.07
N GLU A 26 -2.09 -4.62 -29.08
CA GLU A 26 -1.54 -3.25 -29.14
C GLU A 26 -1.97 -2.54 -30.44
N ALA A 27 -2.06 -3.26 -31.54
CA ALA A 27 -2.57 -2.74 -32.82
C ALA A 27 -4.10 -2.62 -32.88
N GLY A 28 -4.83 -2.79 -31.77
CA GLY A 28 -6.26 -2.60 -31.66
C GLY A 28 -7.12 -3.83 -31.96
N LEU A 29 -6.58 -5.05 -31.79
CA LEU A 29 -7.39 -6.26 -31.88
C LEU A 29 -8.41 -6.30 -30.73
N SER A 30 -9.69 -6.16 -31.06
CA SER A 30 -10.79 -6.13 -30.08
C SER A 30 -11.38 -7.52 -29.77
N ALA A 31 -11.17 -8.51 -30.64
CA ALA A 31 -11.63 -9.87 -30.42
C ALA A 31 -10.71 -10.89 -31.12
N GLY A 32 -10.47 -12.01 -30.47
CA GLY A 32 -9.62 -13.09 -30.98
C GLY A 32 -10.18 -14.47 -30.65
N ILE A 33 -10.14 -15.39 -31.62
CA ILE A 33 -10.43 -16.81 -31.35
C ILE A 33 -9.11 -17.50 -31.03
N MET A 34 -8.95 -17.92 -29.78
CA MET A 34 -7.77 -18.59 -29.29
C MET A 34 -8.11 -19.76 -28.39
N ASN A 35 -7.12 -20.60 -28.07
CA ASN A 35 -7.30 -21.68 -27.09
C ASN A 35 -7.22 -21.11 -25.68
N PRO A 36 -8.30 -21.11 -24.88
CA PRO A 36 -8.28 -20.61 -23.51
C PRO A 36 -7.51 -21.52 -22.54
N LEU A 37 -7.10 -22.72 -22.96
CA LEU A 37 -6.29 -23.65 -22.17
C LEU A 37 -4.79 -23.46 -22.43
N SER A 38 -4.39 -22.48 -23.25
CA SER A 38 -2.97 -22.12 -23.41
C SER A 38 -2.60 -21.07 -22.38
N ASP A 39 -1.86 -21.47 -21.36
CA ASP A 39 -1.38 -20.57 -20.29
C ASP A 39 -0.61 -19.39 -20.88
N ALA A 40 0.24 -19.63 -21.87
CA ALA A 40 1.02 -18.57 -22.50
C ALA A 40 0.14 -17.52 -23.19
N MET A 41 -0.92 -17.93 -23.87
CA MET A 41 -1.88 -17.02 -24.52
C MET A 41 -2.73 -16.26 -23.50
N MET A 42 -3.20 -16.93 -22.45
CA MET A 42 -3.99 -16.32 -21.40
C MET A 42 -3.15 -15.34 -20.56
N ASN A 43 -1.91 -15.74 -20.21
CA ASN A 43 -0.98 -14.85 -19.53
C ASN A 43 -0.67 -13.58 -20.34
N ALA A 44 -0.51 -13.70 -21.67
CA ALA A 44 -0.34 -12.53 -22.54
C ALA A 44 -1.56 -11.60 -22.52
N TYR A 45 -2.77 -12.18 -22.50
CA TYR A 45 -4.01 -11.43 -22.43
C TYR A 45 -4.14 -10.63 -21.12
N TYR A 46 -3.98 -11.30 -19.98
CA TYR A 46 -4.07 -10.63 -18.66
C TYR A 46 -2.96 -9.61 -18.46
N SER A 47 -1.72 -9.95 -18.86
CA SER A 47 -0.59 -9.02 -18.78
C SER A 47 -0.80 -7.77 -19.64
N TYR A 48 -1.33 -7.94 -20.86
CA TYR A 48 -1.64 -6.81 -21.72
C TYR A 48 -2.72 -5.90 -21.12
N ASN A 49 -3.81 -6.47 -20.63
CA ASN A 49 -4.89 -5.71 -20.01
C ASN A 49 -4.41 -4.90 -18.79
N ALA A 50 -3.58 -5.50 -17.95
CA ALA A 50 -2.97 -4.83 -16.80
C ALA A 50 -2.08 -3.65 -17.23
N LEU A 51 -1.20 -3.86 -18.24
CA LEU A 51 -0.30 -2.83 -18.76
C LEU A 51 -1.03 -1.71 -19.52
N ALA A 52 -2.12 -2.04 -20.22
CA ALA A 52 -2.95 -1.10 -20.97
C ALA A 52 -3.94 -0.31 -20.10
N GLY A 53 -4.02 -0.61 -18.78
CA GLY A 53 -4.97 0.02 -17.86
C GLY A 53 -6.43 -0.41 -18.09
N LEU A 54 -6.64 -1.60 -18.67
CA LEU A 54 -7.96 -2.20 -18.94
C LEU A 54 -8.39 -3.15 -17.80
N ASP A 55 -7.48 -3.46 -16.90
CA ASP A 55 -7.69 -4.30 -15.71
C ASP A 55 -7.52 -3.43 -14.47
N ASP A 56 -8.63 -3.05 -13.86
CA ASP A 56 -8.65 -2.18 -12.68
C ASP A 56 -7.84 -2.80 -11.52
N ASN A 57 -6.77 -2.11 -11.11
CA ASN A 57 -5.87 -2.54 -10.04
C ASN A 57 -5.27 -3.94 -10.25
N CYS A 58 -5.13 -4.39 -11.50
CA CYS A 58 -4.58 -5.69 -11.90
C CYS A 58 -5.31 -6.89 -11.26
N GLN A 59 -6.61 -6.77 -11.00
CA GLN A 59 -7.40 -7.81 -10.31
C GLN A 59 -7.47 -9.11 -11.11
N ASP A 60 -7.78 -9.01 -12.40
CA ASP A 60 -7.89 -10.17 -13.28
C ASP A 60 -6.53 -10.83 -13.49
N TYR A 61 -5.47 -10.03 -13.65
CA TYR A 61 -4.10 -10.53 -13.73
C TYR A 61 -3.71 -11.30 -12.46
N ILE A 62 -3.91 -10.70 -11.27
CA ILE A 62 -3.60 -11.33 -9.98
C ILE A 62 -4.42 -12.63 -9.83
N ALA A 63 -5.70 -12.60 -10.14
CA ALA A 63 -6.57 -13.77 -10.10
C ALA A 63 -6.10 -14.91 -11.00
N SER A 64 -5.55 -14.58 -12.18
CA SER A 64 -5.08 -15.57 -13.15
C SER A 64 -3.79 -16.31 -12.72
N VAL A 65 -2.97 -15.68 -11.87
CA VAL A 65 -1.67 -16.23 -11.43
C VAL A 65 -1.67 -16.74 -9.99
N THR A 66 -2.78 -16.57 -9.25
CA THR A 66 -2.93 -17.05 -7.86
C THR A 66 -4.05 -18.08 -7.75
N GLU A 67 -3.82 -19.17 -7.04
CA GLU A 67 -4.82 -20.24 -6.80
C GLU A 67 -6.02 -19.78 -5.92
N THR A 68 -6.08 -18.53 -5.49
CA THR A 68 -6.98 -18.00 -4.47
C THR A 68 -8.20 -17.24 -5.00
N ALA A 69 -8.45 -17.20 -6.30
CA ALA A 69 -9.62 -16.51 -6.83
C ALA A 69 -10.88 -17.38 -6.85
N ALA A 70 -11.46 -17.64 -5.67
CA ALA A 70 -12.87 -18.04 -5.63
C ALA A 70 -13.75 -16.80 -5.85
N ALA A 71 -14.43 -16.73 -6.99
CA ALA A 71 -15.45 -15.73 -7.27
C ALA A 71 -16.49 -15.72 -6.14
N THR A 72 -16.72 -14.57 -5.52
CA THR A 72 -17.76 -14.40 -4.51
C THR A 72 -19.12 -14.42 -5.22
N PRO A 73 -20.11 -15.20 -4.76
CA PRO A 73 -21.46 -15.14 -5.32
C PRO A 73 -22.04 -13.74 -5.08
N ALA A 74 -22.59 -13.15 -6.11
CA ALA A 74 -23.41 -11.94 -5.99
C ALA A 74 -24.64 -12.26 -5.12
N GLY A 75 -24.76 -11.63 -3.94
CA GLY A 75 -25.98 -11.75 -3.13
C GLY A 75 -25.85 -11.81 -1.63
N THR A 76 -24.64 -11.75 -1.05
CA THR A 76 -24.46 -11.63 0.40
C THR A 76 -24.31 -10.17 0.83
N THR A 77 -25.04 -9.76 1.87
CA THR A 77 -24.79 -8.48 2.56
C THR A 77 -23.33 -8.47 2.99
N VAL A 78 -22.54 -7.60 2.34
CA VAL A 78 -21.11 -7.46 2.63
C VAL A 78 -20.99 -6.74 3.95
N ASP A 79 -20.34 -7.33 4.95
CA ASP A 79 -19.99 -6.64 6.19
C ASP A 79 -18.79 -5.70 6.00
N LEU A 80 -18.58 -4.77 6.93
CA LEU A 80 -17.50 -3.77 6.84
C LEU A 80 -16.12 -4.42 6.73
N LYS A 81 -15.87 -5.49 7.48
CA LYS A 81 -14.60 -6.22 7.45
C LYS A 81 -14.33 -6.84 6.09
N THR A 82 -15.31 -7.51 5.52
CA THR A 82 -15.22 -8.11 4.18
C THR A 82 -15.06 -7.05 3.10
N ALA A 83 -15.78 -5.92 3.21
CA ALA A 83 -15.66 -4.80 2.27
C ALA A 83 -14.24 -4.22 2.24
N ILE A 84 -13.61 -4.06 3.41
CA ILE A 84 -12.22 -3.59 3.51
C ILE A 84 -11.25 -4.61 2.95
N ILE A 85 -11.33 -5.88 3.35
CA ILE A 85 -10.42 -6.94 2.88
C ILE A 85 -10.45 -7.06 1.34
N LYS A 86 -11.63 -6.90 0.74
CA LYS A 86 -11.80 -6.97 -0.73
C LYS A 86 -11.58 -5.63 -1.44
N GLY A 87 -11.24 -4.57 -0.74
CA GLY A 87 -11.00 -3.25 -1.32
C GLY A 87 -12.25 -2.58 -1.89
N MET A 88 -13.43 -2.92 -1.39
CA MET A 88 -14.73 -2.41 -1.84
C MET A 88 -15.03 -1.05 -1.20
N ARG A 89 -14.44 0.01 -1.74
CA ARG A 89 -14.46 1.36 -1.16
C ARG A 89 -15.85 1.90 -0.85
N LYS A 90 -16.78 1.77 -1.80
CA LYS A 90 -18.15 2.31 -1.67
C LYS A 90 -18.93 1.58 -0.59
N GLU A 91 -18.88 0.26 -0.62
CA GLU A 91 -19.55 -0.63 0.32
C GLU A 91 -18.97 -0.44 1.74
N ALA A 92 -17.66 -0.28 1.87
CA ALA A 92 -17.02 0.00 3.16
C ALA A 92 -17.55 1.30 3.80
N GLY A 93 -17.66 2.38 3.03
CA GLY A 93 -18.26 3.62 3.51
C GLY A 93 -19.74 3.46 3.90
N GLN A 94 -20.53 2.72 3.14
CA GLN A 94 -21.94 2.46 3.44
C GLN A 94 -22.12 1.59 4.69
N CYS A 95 -21.32 0.53 4.84
CA CYS A 95 -21.33 -0.31 6.04
C CYS A 95 -20.95 0.48 7.29
N ALA A 96 -19.92 1.33 7.20
CA ALA A 96 -19.53 2.19 8.32
C ALA A 96 -20.64 3.17 8.71
N ALA A 97 -21.33 3.76 7.73
CA ALA A 97 -22.48 4.64 7.99
C ALA A 97 -23.61 3.91 8.70
N GLY A 98 -23.95 2.69 8.29
CA GLY A 98 -24.96 1.87 8.94
C GLY A 98 -24.58 1.48 10.38
N LEU A 99 -23.33 1.05 10.59
CA LEU A 99 -22.84 0.68 11.92
C LEU A 99 -22.83 1.87 12.91
N LEU A 100 -22.61 3.10 12.43
CA LEU A 100 -22.64 4.31 13.24
C LEU A 100 -24.03 4.66 13.83
N GLU A 101 -25.09 3.99 13.38
CA GLU A 101 -26.43 4.13 13.98
C GLU A 101 -26.59 3.29 15.24
N GLU A 102 -25.79 2.19 15.35
CA GLU A 102 -25.92 1.18 16.41
C GLU A 102 -24.70 1.09 17.33
N GLN A 103 -23.52 1.51 16.84
CA GLN A 103 -22.24 1.33 17.54
C GLN A 103 -21.47 2.65 17.68
N ASP A 104 -20.62 2.72 18.70
CA ASP A 104 -19.70 3.84 18.87
C ASP A 104 -18.56 3.80 17.82
N SER A 105 -18.11 5.00 17.45
CA SER A 105 -17.04 5.19 16.46
C SER A 105 -15.75 4.41 16.78
N LEU A 106 -15.34 4.40 18.07
CA LEU A 106 -14.14 3.67 18.51
C LEU A 106 -14.34 2.16 18.43
N GLN A 107 -15.55 1.68 18.73
CA GLN A 107 -15.88 0.28 18.61
C GLN A 107 -15.79 -0.21 17.16
N ILE A 108 -16.35 0.57 16.22
CA ILE A 108 -16.27 0.24 14.78
C ILE A 108 -14.82 0.17 14.31
N ILE A 109 -13.97 1.10 14.74
CA ILE A 109 -12.55 1.10 14.39
C ILE A 109 -11.86 -0.15 14.92
N ASN A 110 -12.02 -0.46 16.20
CA ASN A 110 -11.30 -1.54 16.87
C ASN A 110 -11.81 -2.94 16.49
N GLU A 111 -13.12 -3.11 16.25
CA GLU A 111 -13.71 -4.42 16.00
C GLU A 111 -13.80 -4.78 14.51
N HIS A 112 -13.84 -3.78 13.62
CA HIS A 112 -14.04 -4.01 12.18
C HIS A 112 -12.86 -3.53 11.33
N ILE A 113 -12.41 -2.28 11.49
CA ILE A 113 -11.43 -1.69 10.56
C ILE A 113 -10.03 -2.22 10.83
N ILE A 114 -9.53 -2.13 12.06
CA ILE A 114 -8.19 -2.59 12.42
C ILE A 114 -8.02 -4.08 12.14
N PRO A 115 -8.92 -4.98 12.57
CA PRO A 115 -8.78 -6.40 12.27
C PRO A 115 -8.85 -6.74 10.77
N ALA A 116 -9.57 -5.94 9.96
CA ALA A 116 -9.58 -6.12 8.51
C ALA A 116 -8.22 -5.75 7.89
N LEU A 117 -7.64 -4.62 8.31
CA LEU A 117 -6.32 -4.18 7.85
C LEU A 117 -5.21 -5.14 8.28
N ASP A 118 -5.29 -5.70 9.50
CA ASP A 118 -4.33 -6.69 9.99
C ASP A 118 -4.37 -7.98 9.14
N VAL A 119 -5.55 -8.46 8.75
CA VAL A 119 -5.69 -9.61 7.84
C VAL A 119 -5.03 -9.35 6.48
N VAL A 120 -5.23 -8.16 5.92
CA VAL A 120 -4.65 -7.77 4.62
C VAL A 120 -3.14 -7.58 4.75
N GLY A 121 -2.67 -6.94 5.83
CA GLY A 121 -1.26 -6.74 6.13
C GLY A 121 -0.50 -8.08 6.29
N ASP A 122 -1.05 -8.99 7.08
CA ASP A 122 -0.53 -10.35 7.23
C ASP A 122 -0.50 -11.13 5.90
N GLY A 123 -1.55 -10.96 5.08
CA GLY A 123 -1.62 -11.53 3.75
C GLY A 123 -0.53 -10.99 2.83
N PHE A 124 -0.25 -9.69 2.89
CA PHE A 124 0.81 -9.05 2.12
C PHE A 124 2.19 -9.57 2.52
N GLU A 125 2.49 -9.68 3.82
CA GLU A 125 3.75 -10.23 4.30
C GLU A 125 3.98 -11.69 3.90
N LYS A 126 2.90 -12.46 3.85
CA LYS A 126 2.93 -13.88 3.44
C LYS A 126 2.87 -14.05 1.92
N ASN A 127 2.98 -12.98 1.14
CA ASN A 127 2.85 -12.95 -0.31
C ASN A 127 1.53 -13.57 -0.85
N LYS A 128 0.45 -13.49 -0.06
CA LYS A 128 -0.90 -13.91 -0.46
C LYS A 128 -1.76 -12.75 -0.96
N VAL A 129 -1.42 -11.54 -0.55
CA VAL A 129 -2.02 -10.28 -0.99
C VAL A 129 -0.94 -9.47 -1.69
N PHE A 130 -1.25 -8.86 -2.83
CA PHE A 130 -0.31 -8.08 -3.62
C PHE A 130 -0.52 -6.58 -3.39
N LEU A 131 0.48 -5.78 -3.76
CA LEU A 131 0.46 -4.33 -3.52
C LEU A 131 -0.82 -3.63 -4.02
N PRO A 132 -1.34 -3.90 -5.23
CA PRO A 132 -2.60 -3.27 -5.66
C PRO A 132 -3.78 -3.61 -4.73
N GLN A 133 -3.89 -4.85 -4.28
CA GLN A 133 -4.95 -5.28 -3.35
C GLN A 133 -4.79 -4.63 -1.97
N LEU A 134 -3.56 -4.50 -1.47
CA LEU A 134 -3.26 -3.79 -0.21
C LEU A 134 -3.70 -2.32 -0.31
N LEU A 135 -3.39 -1.64 -1.41
CA LEU A 135 -3.78 -0.24 -1.63
C LEU A 135 -5.30 -0.07 -1.76
N MET A 136 -5.99 -0.99 -2.43
CA MET A 136 -7.46 -0.99 -2.51
C MET A 136 -8.10 -1.17 -1.14
N SER A 137 -7.58 -2.10 -0.33
CA SER A 137 -8.05 -2.32 1.04
C SER A 137 -7.83 -1.08 1.91
N ALA A 138 -6.65 -0.45 1.81
CA ALA A 138 -6.36 0.81 2.50
C ALA A 138 -7.30 1.95 2.08
N ASP A 139 -7.64 2.06 0.80
CA ASP A 139 -8.58 3.07 0.29
C ASP A 139 -10.03 2.78 0.74
N ALA A 140 -10.42 1.51 0.83
CA ALA A 140 -11.72 1.11 1.39
C ALA A 140 -11.81 1.45 2.89
N ALA A 141 -10.76 1.15 3.67
CA ALA A 141 -10.68 1.52 5.07
C ALA A 141 -10.72 3.04 5.25
N LYS A 142 -10.01 3.79 4.42
CA LYS A 142 -10.06 5.26 4.42
C LYS A 142 -11.48 5.79 4.20
N SER A 143 -12.22 5.22 3.26
CA SER A 143 -13.63 5.59 3.04
C SER A 143 -14.50 5.39 4.28
N ALA A 144 -14.30 4.29 5.01
CA ALA A 144 -14.98 4.05 6.28
C ALA A 144 -14.55 5.05 7.37
N PHE A 145 -13.25 5.34 7.48
CA PHE A 145 -12.74 6.36 8.41
C PHE A 145 -13.27 7.77 8.12
N ASP A 146 -13.38 8.16 6.85
CA ASP A 146 -13.89 9.48 6.46
C ASP A 146 -15.34 9.66 6.93
N VAL A 147 -16.17 8.62 6.82
CA VAL A 147 -17.55 8.60 7.33
C VAL A 147 -17.58 8.73 8.86
N ILE A 148 -16.76 7.98 9.57
CA ILE A 148 -16.63 8.05 11.03
C ILE A 148 -16.17 9.43 11.47
N LYS A 149 -15.15 9.99 10.81
CA LYS A 149 -14.59 11.31 11.11
C LYS A 149 -15.61 12.43 10.93
N GLU A 150 -16.41 12.36 9.87
CA GLU A 150 -17.48 13.35 9.65
C GLU A 150 -18.55 13.27 10.75
N LYS A 151 -18.91 12.08 11.21
CA LYS A 151 -19.81 11.91 12.36
C LYS A 151 -19.23 12.52 13.64
N LEU A 152 -17.95 12.22 13.94
CA LEU A 152 -17.25 12.77 15.11
C LEU A 152 -17.14 14.29 15.05
N ARG A 153 -16.97 14.87 13.85
CA ARG A 153 -16.93 16.32 13.64
C ARG A 153 -18.28 16.96 13.94
N THR A 154 -19.36 16.35 13.49
CA THR A 154 -20.73 16.84 13.73
C THR A 154 -21.18 16.70 15.18
N THR A 155 -20.64 15.71 15.91
CA THR A 155 -20.94 15.50 17.34
C THR A 155 -19.99 16.23 18.29
N GLY A 156 -19.00 16.99 17.78
CA GLY A 156 -18.04 17.75 18.60
C GLY A 156 -17.01 16.88 19.36
N GLN A 157 -16.91 15.59 19.04
CA GLN A 157 -16.03 14.63 19.72
C GLN A 157 -14.68 14.41 18.99
N GLN A 158 -14.28 15.29 18.08
CA GLN A 158 -13.05 15.15 17.33
C GLN A 158 -11.82 15.32 18.24
N LYS A 159 -11.29 14.25 18.80
CA LYS A 159 -9.93 14.21 19.35
C LYS A 159 -8.95 13.98 18.20
N LYS A 160 -8.02 14.92 17.98
CA LYS A 160 -6.84 14.65 17.12
C LYS A 160 -6.11 13.45 17.71
N SER A 161 -5.65 12.54 16.85
CA SER A 161 -4.80 11.43 17.31
C SER A 161 -3.62 12.02 18.10
N PRO A 162 -3.33 11.55 19.32
CA PRO A 162 -2.16 12.00 20.06
C PRO A 162 -0.85 11.48 19.47
N HIS A 163 -0.91 10.52 18.55
CA HIS A 163 0.22 9.77 18.01
C HIS A 163 0.69 10.38 16.69
N LYS A 164 1.57 11.38 16.78
CA LYS A 164 2.11 12.06 15.61
C LYS A 164 3.38 11.39 15.11
N ILE A 165 3.46 11.23 13.79
CA ILE A 165 4.61 10.66 13.08
C ILE A 165 5.03 11.64 11.99
N VAL A 166 6.31 11.98 11.93
CA VAL A 166 6.88 12.76 10.82
C VAL A 166 7.44 11.79 9.79
N LEU A 167 7.06 11.95 8.51
CA LEU A 167 7.62 11.19 7.40
C LEU A 167 8.36 12.10 6.42
N ALA A 168 9.53 11.64 5.95
CA ALA A 168 10.29 12.33 4.93
C ALA A 168 11.08 11.37 4.04
N THR A 169 11.22 11.70 2.76
CA THR A 169 12.27 11.17 1.91
C THR A 169 13.47 12.12 2.03
N VAL A 170 14.62 11.57 2.37
CA VAL A 170 15.82 12.33 2.76
C VAL A 170 16.34 13.23 1.65
N HIS A 171 17.15 14.22 2.02
CA HIS A 171 17.73 15.18 1.08
C HIS A 171 18.52 14.50 -0.05
N GLY A 172 18.32 14.97 -1.27
CA GLY A 172 18.89 14.41 -2.49
C GLY A 172 18.11 13.22 -3.08
N ASP A 173 17.10 12.69 -2.37
CA ASP A 173 16.28 11.57 -2.87
C ASP A 173 14.88 12.03 -3.27
N ILE A 174 14.48 11.69 -4.50
CA ILE A 174 13.17 12.06 -5.07
C ILE A 174 12.18 10.90 -5.13
N HIS A 175 12.59 9.72 -4.68
CA HIS A 175 11.79 8.49 -4.74
C HIS A 175 10.89 8.39 -3.50
N ASP A 176 9.61 8.71 -3.65
CA ASP A 176 8.66 8.80 -2.53
C ASP A 176 7.49 7.80 -2.58
N ILE A 177 7.43 6.93 -3.59
CA ILE A 177 6.33 5.95 -3.72
C ILE A 177 6.23 5.07 -2.48
N GLY A 178 7.36 4.51 -2.01
CA GLY A 178 7.38 3.67 -0.80
C GLY A 178 6.93 4.42 0.45
N LYS A 179 7.40 5.66 0.64
CA LYS A 179 6.98 6.54 1.74
C LYS A 179 5.49 6.87 1.68
N ASN A 180 4.95 7.09 0.49
CA ASN A 180 3.53 7.40 0.32
C ASN A 180 2.64 6.19 0.66
N ILE A 181 3.10 4.96 0.37
CA ILE A 181 2.42 3.74 0.82
C ILE A 181 2.43 3.66 2.35
N VAL A 182 3.58 3.88 2.98
CA VAL A 182 3.72 3.92 4.45
C VAL A 182 2.78 4.96 5.07
N LYS A 183 2.73 6.16 4.50
CA LYS A 183 1.81 7.23 4.93
C LYS A 183 0.36 6.76 4.93
N VAL A 184 -0.11 6.23 3.78
CA VAL A 184 -1.50 5.77 3.64
C VAL A 184 -1.83 4.70 4.68
N LEU A 185 -0.93 3.75 4.92
CA LEU A 185 -1.15 2.71 5.92
C LEU A 185 -1.18 3.29 7.33
N LEU A 186 -0.21 4.11 7.73
CA LEU A 186 -0.19 4.72 9.06
C LEU A 186 -1.44 5.57 9.33
N GLU A 187 -1.87 6.37 8.35
CA GLU A 187 -3.12 7.14 8.45
C GLU A 187 -4.34 6.23 8.66
N ASN A 188 -4.41 5.08 7.96
CA ASN A 188 -5.48 4.10 8.10
C ASN A 188 -5.46 3.36 9.45
N TYR A 189 -4.30 3.26 10.09
CA TYR A 189 -4.18 2.74 11.46
C TYR A 189 -4.39 3.82 12.55
N GLY A 190 -4.84 5.02 12.15
CA GLY A 190 -5.24 6.09 13.06
C GLY A 190 -4.10 6.98 13.56
N PHE A 191 -2.93 6.92 12.96
CA PHE A 191 -1.82 7.83 13.27
C PHE A 191 -2.02 9.21 12.59
N ASP A 192 -1.58 10.28 13.25
CA ASP A 192 -1.51 11.63 12.69
C ASP A 192 -0.16 11.78 11.96
N VAL A 193 -0.17 11.69 10.63
CA VAL A 193 1.04 11.66 9.81
C VAL A 193 1.33 13.01 9.20
N LEU A 194 2.46 13.61 9.59
CA LEU A 194 3.01 14.80 8.95
C LEU A 194 4.01 14.40 7.89
N ASP A 195 3.58 14.40 6.64
CA ASP A 195 4.41 14.07 5.48
C ASP A 195 5.10 15.34 4.96
N LEU A 196 6.42 15.38 5.04
CA LEU A 196 7.24 16.50 4.56
C LEU A 196 7.57 16.40 3.06
N GLY A 197 7.20 15.28 2.41
CA GLY A 197 7.47 15.06 0.99
C GLY A 197 8.83 14.42 0.73
N LYS A 198 9.49 14.85 -0.33
CA LYS A 198 10.76 14.31 -0.84
C LYS A 198 11.83 15.37 -0.91
N ASP A 199 13.09 14.94 -0.98
CA ASP A 199 14.27 15.84 -1.01
C ASP A 199 14.26 16.81 0.18
N VAL A 200 14.01 16.29 1.38
CA VAL A 200 13.78 17.09 2.58
C VAL A 200 15.10 17.33 3.31
N PRO A 201 15.53 18.60 3.48
CA PRO A 201 16.70 18.94 4.27
C PRO A 201 16.60 18.48 5.73
N GLU A 202 17.73 18.15 6.34
CA GLU A 202 17.83 17.62 7.70
C GLU A 202 17.23 18.57 8.75
N GLU A 203 17.43 19.86 8.58
CA GLU A 203 16.93 20.91 9.49
C GLU A 203 15.40 21.02 9.40
N THR A 204 14.82 20.79 8.21
CA THR A 204 13.37 20.80 8.02
C THR A 204 12.72 19.64 8.76
N VAL A 205 13.35 18.45 8.76
CA VAL A 205 12.88 17.31 9.53
C VAL A 205 12.94 17.63 11.03
N LEU A 206 14.07 18.14 11.51
CA LEU A 206 14.23 18.53 12.92
C LEU A 206 13.16 19.54 13.35
N GLN A 207 12.99 20.61 12.57
CA GLN A 207 12.01 21.65 12.86
C GLN A 207 10.58 21.08 12.95
N ALA A 208 10.21 20.19 12.00
CA ALA A 208 8.90 19.54 12.00
C ALA A 208 8.68 18.66 13.23
N VAL A 209 9.71 17.93 13.68
CA VAL A 209 9.67 17.11 14.90
C VAL A 209 9.44 17.99 16.13
N GLN A 210 10.17 19.10 16.26
CA GLN A 210 10.06 20.02 17.39
C GLN A 210 8.71 20.74 17.42
N ASP A 211 8.29 21.33 16.30
CA ASP A 211 7.04 22.10 16.21
C ASP A 211 5.80 21.26 16.50
N ASN A 212 5.87 19.96 16.17
CA ASN A 212 4.75 19.06 16.36
C ASN A 212 4.86 18.17 17.61
N ASN A 213 5.96 18.28 18.36
CA ASN A 213 6.29 17.38 19.48
C ASN A 213 6.15 15.90 19.05
N ALA A 214 6.62 15.56 17.85
CA ALA A 214 6.59 14.21 17.34
C ALA A 214 7.63 13.34 18.03
N THR A 215 7.25 12.14 18.45
CA THR A 215 8.15 11.19 19.12
C THR A 215 8.63 10.08 18.21
N LEU A 216 8.12 10.05 16.97
CA LEU A 216 8.49 9.06 15.95
C LEU A 216 8.69 9.73 14.59
N VAL A 217 9.79 9.36 13.93
CA VAL A 217 10.16 9.85 12.58
C VAL A 217 10.38 8.66 11.67
N GLY A 218 9.84 8.69 10.47
CA GLY A 218 10.11 7.72 9.42
C GLY A 218 10.92 8.37 8.29
N LEU A 219 12.07 7.82 7.97
CA LEU A 219 12.94 8.29 6.89
C LEU A 219 13.04 7.24 5.78
N SER A 220 12.98 7.70 4.53
CA SER A 220 13.05 6.86 3.33
C SER A 220 14.22 7.27 2.44
N ALA A 221 14.97 6.28 1.91
CA ALA A 221 15.96 6.46 0.85
C ALA A 221 15.94 5.29 -0.12
N LEU A 222 16.04 5.57 -1.42
CA LEU A 222 16.08 4.56 -2.47
C LEU A 222 17.46 4.46 -3.14
N MET A 223 18.34 5.45 -2.95
CA MET A 223 19.69 5.47 -3.53
C MET A 223 20.75 5.38 -2.44
N THR A 224 21.81 4.60 -2.70
CA THR A 224 22.96 4.51 -1.77
C THR A 224 23.67 5.85 -1.56
N THR A 225 23.61 6.73 -2.56
CA THR A 225 24.18 8.08 -2.53
C THR A 225 23.47 9.03 -1.58
N THR A 226 22.23 8.74 -1.19
CA THR A 226 21.42 9.58 -0.30
C THR A 226 21.39 9.08 1.14
N VAL A 227 21.94 7.88 1.40
CA VAL A 227 22.03 7.34 2.76
C VAL A 227 22.90 8.20 3.71
N PRO A 228 24.00 8.86 3.29
CA PRO A 228 24.70 9.82 4.14
C PRO A 228 23.82 11.01 4.59
N ALA A 229 22.85 11.45 3.80
CA ALA A 229 21.88 12.46 4.24
C ALA A 229 20.91 11.89 5.30
N MET A 230 20.53 10.61 5.19
CA MET A 230 19.75 9.93 6.21
C MET A 230 20.50 9.87 7.54
N GLU A 231 21.77 9.49 7.53
CA GLU A 231 22.64 9.43 8.71
C GLU A 231 22.72 10.80 9.41
N ARG A 232 23.01 11.88 8.66
CA ARG A 232 23.02 13.24 9.22
C ARG A 232 21.67 13.63 9.81
N THR A 233 20.58 13.26 9.19
CA THR A 233 19.22 13.54 9.70
C THR A 233 18.99 12.82 11.03
N ILE A 234 19.38 11.55 11.14
CA ILE A 234 19.28 10.76 12.39
C ILE A 234 20.09 11.41 13.50
N GLU A 235 21.37 11.73 13.24
CA GLU A 235 22.24 12.39 14.20
C GLU A 235 21.66 13.72 14.69
N LEU A 236 21.14 14.53 13.77
CA LEU A 236 20.56 15.83 14.10
C LEU A 236 19.30 15.70 14.95
N VAL A 237 18.42 14.75 14.63
CA VAL A 237 17.19 14.45 15.39
C VAL A 237 17.55 13.94 16.79
N HIS A 238 18.44 12.95 16.92
CA HIS A 238 18.84 12.38 18.20
C HIS A 238 19.56 13.38 19.11
N LYS A 239 20.38 14.28 18.53
CA LYS A 239 21.08 15.31 19.31
C LYS A 239 20.14 16.34 19.93
N ASN A 240 19.01 16.63 19.27
CA ASN A 240 18.14 17.76 19.64
C ASN A 240 16.76 17.35 20.16
N THR A 241 16.41 16.07 20.10
CA THR A 241 15.11 15.55 20.53
C THR A 241 15.24 14.15 21.13
N ASN A 242 14.15 13.65 21.72
CA ASN A 242 14.03 12.25 22.17
C ASN A 242 13.25 11.39 21.15
N ALA A 243 13.02 11.88 19.95
CA ALA A 243 12.27 11.15 18.93
C ALA A 243 13.04 9.92 18.44
N LYS A 244 12.33 8.82 18.22
CA LYS A 244 12.86 7.60 17.62
C LYS A 244 12.78 7.66 16.12
N VAL A 245 13.75 7.07 15.42
CA VAL A 245 13.82 7.09 13.96
C VAL A 245 13.69 5.67 13.41
N ILE A 246 12.68 5.49 12.55
CA ILE A 246 12.50 4.31 11.71
C ILE A 246 13.07 4.63 10.33
N VAL A 247 13.91 3.76 9.79
CA VAL A 247 14.43 3.89 8.43
C VAL A 247 13.91 2.77 7.53
N GLY A 248 13.62 3.10 6.28
CA GLY A 248 13.19 2.15 5.25
C GLY A 248 13.64 2.59 3.86
N GLY A 249 13.58 1.65 2.92
CA GLY A 249 13.94 1.86 1.52
C GLY A 249 14.74 0.71 0.94
N ALA A 250 14.70 0.57 -0.39
CA ALA A 250 15.23 -0.62 -1.07
C ALA A 250 16.74 -0.82 -0.95
N VAL A 251 17.50 0.22 -0.62
CA VAL A 251 18.97 0.16 -0.46
C VAL A 251 19.41 -0.13 0.98
N LEU A 252 18.46 -0.18 1.91
CA LEU A 252 18.76 -0.37 3.32
C LEU A 252 18.64 -1.85 3.70
N THR A 253 19.51 -2.24 4.62
CA THR A 253 19.46 -3.51 5.32
C THR A 253 19.46 -3.25 6.82
N ARG A 254 19.10 -4.25 7.62
CA ARG A 254 19.14 -4.11 9.09
C ARG A 254 20.54 -3.72 9.59
N SER A 255 21.59 -4.38 9.07
CA SER A 255 22.98 -4.06 9.45
C SER A 255 23.39 -2.64 9.06
N TYR A 256 22.87 -2.14 7.93
CA TYR A 256 23.15 -0.77 7.51
C TYR A 256 22.42 0.25 8.39
N ALA A 257 21.17 -0.02 8.73
CA ALA A 257 20.39 0.82 9.65
C ALA A 257 21.04 0.93 11.04
N GLU A 258 21.59 -0.19 11.54
CA GLU A 258 22.37 -0.21 12.79
C GLU A 258 23.65 0.63 12.68
N MET A 259 24.35 0.57 11.54
CA MET A 259 25.57 1.36 11.29
C MET A 259 25.33 2.87 11.31
N ILE A 260 24.18 3.32 10.77
CA ILE A 260 23.78 4.75 10.77
C ILE A 260 23.00 5.14 12.02
N HIS A 261 23.01 4.30 13.05
CA HIS A 261 22.40 4.54 14.36
C HIS A 261 20.89 4.80 14.32
N ALA A 262 20.16 4.22 13.36
CA ALA A 262 18.72 4.24 13.36
C ALA A 262 18.16 3.40 14.52
N ASP A 263 17.08 3.85 15.16
CA ASP A 263 16.44 3.08 16.25
C ASP A 263 15.75 1.83 15.72
N HIS A 264 15.16 1.93 14.53
CA HIS A 264 14.43 0.82 13.91
C HIS A 264 14.65 0.77 12.40
N TYR A 265 14.61 -0.44 11.87
CA TYR A 265 14.59 -0.72 10.43
C TYR A 265 13.29 -1.40 10.05
N ALA A 266 12.61 -0.85 9.07
CA ALA A 266 11.41 -1.44 8.46
C ALA A 266 11.77 -1.97 7.06
N LYS A 267 11.62 -3.28 6.86
CA LYS A 267 11.85 -3.93 5.56
C LYS A 267 10.74 -3.60 4.55
N ASP A 268 9.54 -3.31 5.05
CA ASP A 268 8.35 -2.98 4.29
C ASP A 268 7.41 -2.03 5.05
N ALA A 269 6.33 -1.65 4.40
CA ALA A 269 5.40 -0.67 4.94
C ALA A 269 4.61 -1.19 6.14
N MET A 270 4.30 -2.50 6.19
CA MET A 270 3.60 -3.11 7.33
C MET A 270 4.50 -3.22 8.56
N GLU A 271 5.79 -3.47 8.37
CA GLU A 271 6.77 -3.43 9.47
C GLU A 271 6.82 -2.03 10.10
N THR A 272 6.73 -0.96 9.28
CA THR A 272 6.65 0.40 9.80
C THR A 272 5.42 0.60 10.69
N VAL A 273 4.26 0.06 10.29
CA VAL A 273 3.03 0.13 11.10
C VAL A 273 3.21 -0.61 12.43
N ARG A 274 3.78 -1.81 12.42
CA ARG A 274 4.05 -2.57 13.67
C ARG A 274 4.98 -1.84 14.60
N LEU A 275 6.06 -1.28 14.08
CA LEU A 275 7.02 -0.50 14.87
C LEU A 275 6.36 0.76 15.45
N ALA A 276 5.48 1.43 14.70
CA ALA A 276 4.72 2.57 15.19
C ALA A 276 3.72 2.15 16.29
N LYS A 277 2.96 1.06 16.09
CA LYS A 277 2.06 0.50 17.13
C LYS A 277 2.83 0.19 18.41
N ALA A 278 3.97 -0.49 18.31
CA ALA A 278 4.82 -0.83 19.45
C ALA A 278 5.36 0.43 20.16
N HIS A 279 5.78 1.46 19.40
CA HIS A 279 6.30 2.72 19.95
C HIS A 279 5.24 3.46 20.79
N PHE A 280 4.00 3.48 20.32
CA PHE A 280 2.90 4.18 21.00
C PHE A 280 2.11 3.29 21.98
N GLY A 281 2.47 2.01 22.15
CA GLY A 281 1.79 1.07 23.03
C GLY A 281 0.36 0.73 22.57
N ILE A 282 0.15 0.67 21.25
CA ILE A 282 -1.12 0.31 20.63
C ILE A 282 -1.06 -1.17 20.25
N GLU A 283 -2.03 -1.96 20.71
CA GLU A 283 -2.19 -3.38 20.35
C GLU A 283 -2.78 -3.58 18.95
#